data_4b15bf07275014071d9c55ff1c3be491
#
_entry.id   4b15bf07275014071d9c55ff1c3be491
#
_cell.length_a   1.000
_cell.length_b   1.000
_cell.length_c   1.000
_cell.angle_alpha   90.00
_cell.angle_beta   90.00
_cell.angle_gamma   90.00
#
_symmetry.space_group_name_H-M   'P 1'
#
loop_
_entity.id
_entity.type
_entity.pdbx_description
1 polymer ?
#
loop_
_entity_poly.entity_id
_entity_poly.type
_entity_poly.pdbx_seq_one_letter_code
_entity_poly.pdbx_strand_id
1 'polypeptide(L)'
;DPVGVCGEAILDYSLYDAYEAGFETAVIIIKEAIREDFMATVGKRLEKCPMEIRYAYQELEKVPEGYSVPAERTKPWGTCHAVLCAKDAIGDAPFAVINADDYYGKSAYRVIYDKLVSARDEEKYQYCMVGYLLGNTVTENGSVARGVCETDGSGCLTEIVERTRIEKRDGGIAYTEDGENWTQLPENTVVSMNMWGFTTDFLTEL
;
A
#
# COMPACT_ATOMS: atom_id res chain seq x y z
N ASP A 1 -1.76 -15.08 7.74
CA ASP A 1 -1.06 -16.08 8.60
C ASP A 1 -0.36 -15.32 9.75
N PRO A 2 -0.30 -15.93 10.96
CA PRO A 2 0.43 -15.34 12.07
C PRO A 2 1.94 -15.41 11.81
N VAL A 3 2.65 -14.33 12.12
CA VAL A 3 4.11 -14.20 11.98
C VAL A 3 4.79 -13.92 13.33
N GLY A 4 4.05 -13.39 14.30
CA GLY A 4 4.54 -13.12 15.64
C GLY A 4 4.42 -14.30 16.61
N VAL A 5 5.18 -14.24 17.72
CA VAL A 5 5.24 -15.31 18.72
C VAL A 5 3.95 -15.50 19.52
N CYS A 6 3.09 -14.49 19.56
CA CYS A 6 1.78 -14.53 20.21
C CYS A 6 0.62 -14.61 19.22
N GLY A 7 0.92 -14.87 17.93
CA GLY A 7 -0.06 -15.03 16.87
C GLY A 7 -0.39 -13.74 16.12
N GLU A 8 0.44 -12.70 16.26
CA GLU A 8 0.29 -11.46 15.52
C GLU A 8 0.47 -11.68 14.02
N ALA A 9 -0.38 -11.05 13.21
CA ALA A 9 -0.24 -10.96 11.77
C ALA A 9 0.56 -9.69 11.37
N ILE A 10 1.00 -9.60 10.12
CA ILE A 10 1.69 -8.40 9.59
C ILE A 10 0.86 -7.14 9.84
N LEU A 11 -0.46 -7.22 9.64
CA LEU A 11 -1.37 -6.11 9.90
C LEU A 11 -1.27 -5.55 11.32
N ASP A 12 -1.10 -6.43 12.34
CA ASP A 12 -1.00 -5.98 13.74
C ASP A 12 0.27 -5.12 13.95
N TYR A 13 1.40 -5.49 13.33
CA TYR A 13 2.63 -4.68 13.32
C TYR A 13 2.45 -3.38 12.56
N SER A 14 1.80 -3.42 11.40
CA SER A 14 1.52 -2.23 10.60
C SER A 14 0.70 -1.20 11.37
N LEU A 15 -0.36 -1.63 12.05
CA LEU A 15 -1.20 -0.76 12.87
C LEU A 15 -0.44 -0.21 14.10
N TYR A 16 0.37 -1.04 14.74
CA TYR A 16 1.20 -0.58 15.85
C TYR A 16 2.20 0.49 15.42
N ASP A 17 2.92 0.26 14.32
CA ASP A 17 3.89 1.22 13.78
C ASP A 17 3.21 2.51 13.28
N ALA A 18 2.02 2.41 12.71
CA ALA A 18 1.22 3.57 12.32
C ALA A 18 0.78 4.41 13.54
N TYR A 19 0.29 3.75 14.60
CA TYR A 19 -0.06 4.41 15.85
C TYR A 19 1.15 5.14 16.47
N GLU A 20 2.29 4.47 16.57
CA GLU A 20 3.53 5.06 17.08
C GLU A 20 4.03 6.25 16.23
N ALA A 21 3.70 6.27 14.94
CA ALA A 21 3.99 7.39 14.06
C ALA A 21 3.05 8.58 14.26
N GLY A 22 1.85 8.37 14.83
CA GLY A 22 0.86 9.41 15.10
C GLY A 22 -0.45 9.30 14.32
N PHE A 23 -0.65 8.22 13.55
CA PHE A 23 -1.95 7.97 12.93
C PHE A 23 -2.99 7.60 14.01
N GLU A 24 -4.19 8.17 13.91
CA GLU A 24 -5.26 7.99 14.90
C GLU A 24 -6.36 7.04 14.43
N THR A 25 -6.54 6.92 13.11
CA THR A 25 -7.60 6.11 12.49
C THR A 25 -7.02 5.14 11.48
N ALA A 26 -7.52 3.92 11.43
CA ALA A 26 -7.26 2.96 10.39
C ALA A 26 -8.56 2.51 9.71
N VAL A 27 -8.60 2.58 8.38
CA VAL A 27 -9.72 2.09 7.57
C VAL A 27 -9.34 0.75 6.98
N ILE A 28 -10.01 -0.29 7.40
CA ILE A 28 -9.80 -1.66 6.93
C ILE A 28 -10.77 -1.95 5.79
N ILE A 29 -10.23 -2.20 4.60
CA ILE A 29 -11.03 -2.46 3.40
C ILE A 29 -11.10 -3.97 3.18
N ILE A 30 -12.30 -4.52 3.22
CA ILE A 30 -12.59 -5.95 3.05
C ILE A 30 -13.74 -6.14 2.05
N LYS A 31 -14.05 -7.39 1.71
CA LYS A 31 -15.30 -7.74 1.03
C LYS A 31 -16.37 -8.05 2.06
N GLU A 32 -17.62 -7.69 1.80
CA GLU A 32 -18.74 -8.03 2.68
C GLU A 32 -18.83 -9.56 2.91
N ALA A 33 -18.55 -10.34 1.87
CA ALA A 33 -18.62 -11.81 1.92
C ALA A 33 -17.69 -12.46 2.98
N ILE A 34 -16.61 -11.79 3.39
CA ILE A 34 -15.68 -12.32 4.41
C ILE A 34 -15.84 -11.62 5.76
N ARG A 35 -16.80 -10.70 5.90
CA ARG A 35 -16.94 -9.86 7.08
C ARG A 35 -17.06 -10.67 8.38
N GLU A 36 -17.94 -11.66 8.42
CA GLU A 36 -18.19 -12.44 9.64
C GLU A 36 -16.91 -13.17 10.10
N ASP A 37 -16.24 -13.86 9.18
CA ASP A 37 -15.01 -14.60 9.46
C ASP A 37 -13.87 -13.64 9.85
N PHE A 38 -13.78 -12.50 9.17
CA PHE A 38 -12.80 -11.47 9.49
C PHE A 38 -13.03 -10.91 10.90
N MET A 39 -14.27 -10.54 11.24
CA MET A 39 -14.60 -10.02 12.56
C MET A 39 -14.40 -11.06 13.67
N ALA A 40 -14.68 -12.34 13.41
CA ALA A 40 -14.48 -13.42 14.37
C ALA A 40 -12.99 -13.69 14.67
N THR A 41 -12.09 -13.32 13.78
CA THR A 41 -10.64 -13.61 13.86
C THR A 41 -9.82 -12.32 14.03
N VAL A 42 -9.56 -11.61 12.96
CA VAL A 42 -8.77 -10.38 12.94
C VAL A 42 -9.46 -9.27 13.71
N GLY A 43 -10.78 -9.09 13.52
CA GLY A 43 -11.57 -8.06 14.18
C GLY A 43 -11.43 -8.08 15.71
N LYS A 44 -11.45 -9.26 16.33
CA LYS A 44 -11.23 -9.41 17.79
C LYS A 44 -9.88 -8.90 18.27
N ARG A 45 -8.83 -9.02 17.43
CA ARG A 45 -7.52 -8.44 17.77
C ARG A 45 -7.54 -6.92 17.63
N LEU A 46 -8.19 -6.43 16.59
CA LEU A 46 -8.32 -5.00 16.32
C LEU A 46 -9.11 -4.22 17.40
N GLU A 47 -9.98 -4.89 18.17
CA GLU A 47 -10.64 -4.29 19.34
C GLU A 47 -9.65 -3.78 20.40
N LYS A 48 -8.42 -4.30 20.41
CA LYS A 48 -7.34 -3.87 21.33
C LYS A 48 -6.43 -2.82 20.71
N CYS A 49 -6.63 -2.48 19.45
CA CYS A 49 -5.85 -1.44 18.77
C CYS A 49 -6.15 -0.08 19.40
N PRO A 50 -5.14 0.74 19.73
CA PRO A 50 -5.36 2.07 20.28
C PRO A 50 -5.91 3.07 19.26
N MET A 51 -5.90 2.73 17.96
CA MET A 51 -6.45 3.55 16.88
C MET A 51 -7.96 3.32 16.75
N GLU A 52 -8.67 4.32 16.22
CA GLU A 52 -10.04 4.13 15.74
C GLU A 52 -10.04 3.23 14.51
N ILE A 53 -10.76 2.11 14.58
CA ILE A 53 -10.88 1.18 13.45
C ILE A 53 -12.20 1.39 12.75
N ARG A 54 -12.15 1.73 11.48
CA ARG A 54 -13.31 1.84 10.58
C ARG A 54 -13.23 0.75 9.51
N TYR A 55 -14.37 0.35 8.97
CA TYR A 55 -14.46 -0.66 7.93
C TYR A 55 -15.09 -0.08 6.67
N ALA A 56 -14.53 -0.45 5.54
CA ALA A 56 -15.09 -0.18 4.22
C ALA A 56 -15.17 -1.46 3.40
N TYR A 57 -16.13 -1.53 2.48
CA TYR A 57 -16.41 -2.74 1.73
C TYR A 57 -16.20 -2.48 0.24
N GLN A 58 -15.22 -3.19 -0.35
CA GLN A 58 -14.99 -3.17 -1.78
C GLN A 58 -15.87 -4.22 -2.46
N GLU A 59 -16.92 -3.76 -3.14
CA GLU A 59 -17.82 -4.60 -3.91
C GLU A 59 -17.75 -4.23 -5.39
N LEU A 60 -17.93 -5.21 -6.28
CA LEU A 60 -17.78 -5.01 -7.73
C LEU A 60 -18.76 -3.97 -8.30
N GLU A 61 -19.94 -3.90 -7.71
CA GLU A 61 -21.04 -3.04 -8.12
C GLU A 61 -20.87 -1.57 -7.71
N LYS A 62 -19.94 -1.29 -6.80
CA LYS A 62 -19.62 0.07 -6.35
C LYS A 62 -18.73 0.80 -7.35
N VAL A 63 -19.27 1.08 -8.52
CA VAL A 63 -18.61 1.85 -9.57
C VAL A 63 -19.18 3.26 -9.65
N PRO A 64 -18.43 4.27 -10.15
CA PRO A 64 -18.93 5.62 -10.31
C PRO A 64 -20.16 5.67 -11.25
N GLU A 65 -20.95 6.74 -11.12
CA GLU A 65 -22.12 6.96 -11.96
C GLU A 65 -21.72 6.96 -13.45
N GLY A 66 -22.53 6.30 -14.29
CA GLY A 66 -22.27 6.17 -15.72
C GLY A 66 -21.41 4.97 -16.12
N TYR A 67 -20.86 4.23 -15.15
CA TYR A 67 -20.12 2.99 -15.40
C TYR A 67 -20.95 1.76 -15.01
N SER A 68 -20.66 0.64 -15.67
CA SER A 68 -21.29 -0.65 -15.39
C SER A 68 -20.23 -1.75 -15.28
N VAL A 69 -20.53 -2.76 -14.47
CA VAL A 69 -19.65 -3.93 -14.32
C VAL A 69 -19.81 -4.83 -15.52
N PRO A 70 -18.74 -5.20 -16.26
CA PRO A 70 -18.82 -6.20 -17.33
C PRO A 70 -19.35 -7.53 -16.81
N ALA A 71 -20.23 -8.19 -17.57
CA ALA A 71 -20.95 -9.40 -17.14
C ALA A 71 -20.02 -10.55 -16.74
N GLU A 72 -18.84 -10.66 -17.38
CA GLU A 72 -17.88 -11.72 -17.09
C GLU A 72 -16.90 -11.36 -15.94
N ARG A 73 -16.96 -10.16 -15.38
CA ARG A 73 -16.01 -9.75 -14.36
C ARG A 73 -16.34 -10.38 -13.00
N THR A 74 -15.42 -11.18 -12.51
CA THR A 74 -15.52 -11.83 -11.19
C THR A 74 -14.44 -11.37 -10.22
N LYS A 75 -13.33 -10.82 -10.76
CA LYS A 75 -12.21 -10.32 -9.95
C LYS A 75 -12.51 -8.92 -9.43
N PRO A 76 -12.11 -8.59 -8.19
CA PRO A 76 -12.22 -7.23 -7.67
C PRO A 76 -11.47 -6.23 -8.59
N TRP A 77 -11.87 -4.98 -8.52
CA TRP A 77 -11.14 -3.88 -9.11
C TRP A 77 -9.82 -3.65 -8.36
N GLY A 78 -8.94 -2.83 -8.91
CA GLY A 78 -7.63 -2.54 -8.30
C GLY A 78 -7.71 -1.72 -7.00
N THR A 79 -6.52 -1.34 -6.49
CA THR A 79 -6.35 -0.59 -5.23
C THR A 79 -6.99 0.79 -5.26
N CYS A 80 -6.98 1.48 -6.42
CA CYS A 80 -7.66 2.76 -6.59
C CYS A 80 -9.16 2.65 -6.28
N HIS A 81 -9.83 1.62 -6.80
CA HIS A 81 -11.24 1.36 -6.49
C HIS A 81 -11.46 0.99 -5.01
N ALA A 82 -10.52 0.31 -4.38
CA ALA A 82 -10.60 0.04 -2.94
C ALA A 82 -10.63 1.35 -2.14
N VAL A 83 -9.75 2.31 -2.49
CA VAL A 83 -9.73 3.65 -1.88
C VAL A 83 -11.03 4.41 -2.14
N LEU A 84 -11.56 4.35 -3.37
CA LEU A 84 -12.86 4.94 -3.71
C LEU A 84 -13.99 4.40 -2.83
N CYS A 85 -14.03 3.08 -2.62
CA CYS A 85 -15.01 2.45 -1.73
C CYS A 85 -14.85 2.85 -0.26
N ALA A 86 -13.68 3.32 0.13
CA ALA A 86 -13.36 3.75 1.50
C ALA A 86 -13.53 5.26 1.73
N LYS A 87 -13.87 6.04 0.70
CA LYS A 87 -13.94 7.50 0.71
C LYS A 87 -14.66 8.06 1.95
N ASP A 88 -15.86 7.59 2.24
CA ASP A 88 -16.66 8.06 3.37
C ASP A 88 -16.03 7.69 4.73
N ALA A 89 -15.35 6.54 4.80
CA ALA A 89 -14.69 6.10 6.02
C ALA A 89 -13.35 6.83 6.27
N ILE A 90 -12.66 7.27 5.23
CA ILE A 90 -11.43 8.07 5.31
C ILE A 90 -11.78 9.48 5.83
N GLY A 91 -12.82 10.11 5.29
CA GLY A 91 -13.24 11.47 5.66
C GLY A 91 -12.29 12.53 5.11
N ASP A 92 -12.15 13.64 5.84
CA ASP A 92 -11.50 14.87 5.37
C ASP A 92 -10.05 15.04 5.89
N ALA A 93 -9.35 13.94 6.18
CA ALA A 93 -7.96 13.99 6.63
C ALA A 93 -6.98 13.44 5.57
N PRO A 94 -5.74 13.95 5.49
CA PRO A 94 -4.70 13.29 4.72
C PRO A 94 -4.51 11.83 5.17
N PHE A 95 -4.23 10.93 4.26
CA PHE A 95 -4.19 9.50 4.56
C PHE A 95 -3.05 8.77 3.85
N ALA A 96 -2.62 7.66 4.43
CA ALA A 96 -1.72 6.72 3.80
C ALA A 96 -2.47 5.46 3.36
N VAL A 97 -2.03 4.87 2.25
CA VAL A 97 -2.52 3.58 1.74
C VAL A 97 -1.39 2.57 1.78
N ILE A 98 -1.68 1.41 2.34
CA ILE A 98 -0.73 0.29 2.45
C ILE A 98 -1.43 -1.03 2.08
N ASN A 99 -0.65 -2.04 1.72
CA ASN A 99 -1.12 -3.42 1.65
C ASN A 99 -1.12 -4.03 3.06
N ALA A 100 -2.14 -4.80 3.40
CA ALA A 100 -2.30 -5.38 4.73
C ALA A 100 -1.35 -6.56 5.01
N ASP A 101 -0.72 -7.11 3.98
CA ASP A 101 0.16 -8.28 3.98
C ASP A 101 1.64 -7.96 3.72
N ASP A 102 1.99 -6.69 3.55
CA ASP A 102 3.36 -6.21 3.42
C ASP A 102 3.89 -5.64 4.74
N TYR A 103 5.16 -5.92 5.06
CA TYR A 103 5.86 -5.32 6.19
C TYR A 103 6.71 -4.13 5.76
N TYR A 104 6.34 -2.95 6.22
CA TYR A 104 6.93 -1.67 5.79
C TYR A 104 8.06 -1.18 6.70
N GLY A 105 8.06 -1.59 7.96
CA GLY A 105 9.00 -1.14 8.99
C GLY A 105 8.63 0.20 9.62
N LYS A 106 8.97 0.36 10.89
CA LYS A 106 8.59 1.50 11.73
C LYS A 106 8.96 2.87 11.15
N SER A 107 10.13 3.00 10.55
CA SER A 107 10.61 4.27 9.99
C SER A 107 9.77 4.77 8.82
N ALA A 108 9.20 3.87 8.02
CA ALA A 108 8.37 4.22 6.88
C ALA A 108 7.09 4.97 7.32
N TYR A 109 6.44 4.51 8.38
CA TYR A 109 5.25 5.16 8.93
C TYR A 109 5.56 6.55 9.46
N ARG A 110 6.71 6.76 10.11
CA ARG A 110 7.13 8.08 10.56
C ARG A 110 7.39 9.02 9.38
N VAL A 111 8.12 8.57 8.37
CA VAL A 111 8.44 9.38 7.18
C VAL A 111 7.19 9.82 6.45
N ILE A 112 6.23 8.91 6.20
CA ILE A 112 5.00 9.25 5.49
C ILE A 112 4.09 10.13 6.33
N TYR A 113 3.99 9.89 7.64
CA TYR A 113 3.21 10.71 8.57
C TYR A 113 3.71 12.16 8.59
N ASP A 114 5.02 12.37 8.80
CA ASP A 114 5.63 13.70 8.86
C ASP A 114 5.41 14.48 7.55
N LYS A 115 5.48 13.77 6.40
CA LYS A 115 5.16 14.37 5.09
C LYS A 115 3.69 14.76 4.98
N LEU A 116 2.77 13.89 5.36
CA LEU A 116 1.33 14.15 5.28
C LEU A 116 0.87 15.29 6.19
N VAL A 117 1.39 15.36 7.42
CA VAL A 117 1.07 16.46 8.37
C VAL A 117 1.53 17.81 7.84
N SER A 118 2.64 17.84 7.12
CA SER A 118 3.20 19.06 6.52
C SER A 118 2.68 19.40 5.13
N ALA A 119 2.03 18.45 4.45
CA ALA A 119 1.53 18.62 3.09
C ALA A 119 0.47 19.74 3.01
N ARG A 120 0.58 20.59 2.01
CA ARG A 120 -0.41 21.62 1.67
C ARG A 120 -0.53 21.66 0.17
N ASP A 121 -1.71 21.38 -0.34
CA ASP A 121 -1.99 21.52 -1.76
C ASP A 121 -2.16 23.01 -2.09
N GLU A 122 -1.39 23.46 -3.06
CA GLU A 122 -1.43 24.83 -3.56
C GLU A 122 -1.61 24.78 -5.09
N GLU A 123 -0.54 24.99 -5.85
CA GLU A 123 -0.58 24.87 -7.33
C GLU A 123 -0.54 23.39 -7.79
N LYS A 124 -0.05 22.47 -6.92
CA LYS A 124 0.10 21.05 -7.18
C LYS A 124 -0.29 20.24 -5.96
N TYR A 125 -0.86 19.08 -6.19
CA TYR A 125 -1.12 18.09 -5.17
C TYR A 125 0.20 17.59 -4.54
N GLN A 126 0.21 17.49 -3.21
CA GLN A 126 1.38 17.08 -2.44
C GLN A 126 1.30 15.58 -2.07
N TYR A 127 1.14 14.73 -3.07
CA TYR A 127 1.15 13.29 -2.87
C TYR A 127 2.57 12.78 -2.65
N CYS A 128 2.72 11.69 -1.94
CA CYS A 128 4.02 11.12 -1.64
C CYS A 128 3.98 9.58 -1.66
N MET A 129 5.16 9.00 -1.75
CA MET A 129 5.37 7.57 -1.66
C MET A 129 6.61 7.30 -0.81
N VAL A 130 6.61 6.23 -0.04
CA VAL A 130 7.83 5.76 0.62
C VAL A 130 8.61 4.91 -0.37
N GLY A 131 9.80 5.38 -0.76
CA GLY A 131 10.74 4.62 -1.58
C GLY A 131 11.59 3.70 -0.74
N TYR A 132 11.79 2.47 -1.20
CA TYR A 132 12.63 1.46 -0.57
C TYR A 132 13.85 1.18 -1.44
N LEU A 133 14.98 0.84 -0.83
CA LEU A 133 16.13 0.35 -1.57
C LEU A 133 15.86 -1.10 -2.00
N LEU A 134 16.00 -1.38 -3.28
CA LEU A 134 15.71 -2.69 -3.86
C LEU A 134 16.40 -3.84 -3.11
N GLY A 135 17.68 -3.66 -2.74
CA GLY A 135 18.46 -4.66 -2.02
C GLY A 135 17.84 -5.13 -0.71
N ASN A 136 17.00 -4.26 -0.07
CA ASN A 136 16.31 -4.57 1.19
C ASN A 136 14.94 -5.24 0.96
N THR A 137 14.48 -5.38 -0.28
CA THR A 137 13.12 -5.86 -0.61
C THR A 137 13.10 -7.16 -1.40
N VAL A 138 14.26 -7.71 -1.74
CA VAL A 138 14.40 -8.98 -2.45
C VAL A 138 14.70 -10.12 -1.49
N THR A 139 14.30 -11.32 -1.86
CA THR A 139 14.53 -12.55 -1.11
C THR A 139 15.64 -13.40 -1.75
N GLU A 140 16.26 -14.28 -0.94
CA GLU A 140 17.23 -15.27 -1.45
C GLU A 140 16.57 -16.36 -2.29
N ASN A 141 15.28 -16.59 -2.10
CA ASN A 141 14.54 -17.65 -2.79
C ASN A 141 13.28 -17.06 -3.45
N GLY A 142 13.19 -17.24 -4.75
CA GLY A 142 12.05 -16.80 -5.56
C GLY A 142 12.19 -15.39 -6.10
N SER A 143 11.10 -14.89 -6.67
CA SER A 143 11.02 -13.57 -7.29
C SER A 143 10.09 -12.64 -6.52
N VAL A 144 10.31 -11.34 -6.69
CA VAL A 144 9.41 -10.29 -6.22
C VAL A 144 8.95 -9.40 -7.39
N ALA A 145 7.79 -8.79 -7.25
CA ALA A 145 7.33 -7.72 -8.13
C ALA A 145 7.51 -6.37 -7.43
N ARG A 146 8.05 -5.36 -8.13
CA ARG A 146 8.25 -4.00 -7.58
C ARG A 146 8.05 -2.94 -8.66
N GLY A 147 7.49 -1.81 -8.27
CA GLY A 147 7.54 -0.61 -9.07
C GLY A 147 8.91 0.03 -8.99
N VAL A 148 9.72 -0.11 -10.03
CA VAL A 148 11.03 0.56 -10.12
C VAL A 148 10.82 2.03 -10.40
N CYS A 149 11.38 2.89 -9.54
CA CYS A 149 11.13 4.32 -9.53
C CYS A 149 12.32 5.11 -10.07
N GLU A 150 12.03 6.16 -10.85
CA GLU A 150 12.96 7.23 -11.17
C GLU A 150 12.54 8.51 -10.46
N THR A 151 13.50 9.27 -9.96
CA THR A 151 13.26 10.53 -9.27
C THR A 151 14.14 11.62 -9.84
N ASP A 152 13.63 12.84 -9.81
CA ASP A 152 14.43 14.03 -10.15
C ASP A 152 15.38 14.44 -9.01
N GLY A 153 16.17 15.49 -9.23
CA GLY A 153 17.13 16.00 -8.24
C GLY A 153 16.49 16.59 -6.97
N SER A 154 15.18 16.78 -6.94
CA SER A 154 14.41 17.23 -5.77
C SER A 154 13.75 16.07 -5.02
N GLY A 155 13.88 14.84 -5.53
CA GLY A 155 13.26 13.64 -4.98
C GLY A 155 11.80 13.44 -5.40
N CYS A 156 11.31 14.19 -6.39
CA CYS A 156 10.00 13.95 -6.96
C CYS A 156 10.03 12.73 -7.90
N LEU A 157 9.01 11.88 -7.79
CA LEU A 157 8.83 10.73 -8.67
C LEU A 157 8.56 11.22 -10.11
N THR A 158 9.37 10.79 -11.06
CA THR A 158 9.23 11.12 -12.48
C THR A 158 8.73 9.95 -13.30
N GLU A 159 9.07 8.73 -12.90
CA GLU A 159 8.62 7.51 -13.53
C GLU A 159 8.52 6.37 -12.52
N ILE A 160 7.57 5.46 -12.74
CA ILE A 160 7.44 4.20 -12.03
C ILE A 160 7.08 3.11 -13.03
N VAL A 161 7.89 2.04 -13.09
CA VAL A 161 7.68 0.91 -13.99
C VAL A 161 7.58 -0.37 -13.19
N GLU A 162 6.43 -1.04 -13.28
CA GLU A 162 6.24 -2.33 -12.63
C GLU A 162 7.11 -3.40 -13.28
N ARG A 163 7.99 -4.01 -12.48
CA ARG A 163 8.78 -5.18 -12.86
C ARG A 163 8.25 -6.39 -12.12
N THR A 164 7.58 -7.27 -12.83
CA THR A 164 6.82 -8.39 -12.24
C THR A 164 7.70 -9.54 -11.79
N ARG A 165 8.97 -9.59 -12.26
CA ARG A 165 9.89 -10.64 -11.88
C ARG A 165 11.31 -10.10 -11.67
N ILE A 166 11.65 -9.90 -10.41
CA ILE A 166 12.97 -9.48 -9.94
C ILE A 166 13.52 -10.58 -9.04
N GLU A 167 14.78 -10.99 -9.27
CA GLU A 167 15.43 -12.07 -8.52
C GLU A 167 16.86 -11.68 -8.11
N LYS A 168 17.34 -12.24 -7.00
CA LYS A 168 18.77 -12.32 -6.73
C LYS A 168 19.37 -13.40 -7.60
N ARG A 169 20.44 -13.06 -8.33
CA ARG A 169 21.14 -13.96 -9.23
C ARG A 169 22.66 -13.83 -9.03
N ASP A 170 23.44 -14.74 -9.64
CA ASP A 170 24.87 -14.60 -9.66
C ASP A 170 25.28 -13.25 -10.28
N GLY A 171 25.89 -12.40 -9.47
CA GLY A 171 26.31 -11.06 -9.88
C GLY A 171 25.38 -9.91 -9.46
N GLY A 172 24.32 -10.15 -8.68
CA GLY A 172 23.47 -9.10 -8.11
C GLY A 172 21.98 -9.31 -8.30
N ILE A 173 21.23 -8.22 -8.38
CA ILE A 173 19.77 -8.23 -8.56
C ILE A 173 19.46 -7.95 -10.03
N ALA A 174 18.56 -8.72 -10.63
CA ALA A 174 18.16 -8.54 -12.02
C ALA A 174 16.66 -8.79 -12.20
N TYR A 175 16.07 -8.18 -13.23
CA TYR A 175 14.70 -8.42 -13.64
C TYR A 175 14.62 -9.00 -15.06
N THR A 176 13.51 -9.62 -15.37
CA THR A 176 13.19 -10.12 -16.70
C THR A 176 11.73 -9.87 -17.03
N GLU A 177 11.44 -9.61 -18.31
CA GLU A 177 10.07 -9.50 -18.84
C GLU A 177 9.64 -10.78 -19.55
N ASP A 178 10.57 -11.54 -20.10
CA ASP A 178 10.34 -12.72 -20.93
C ASP A 178 10.78 -14.04 -20.29
N GLY A 179 11.48 -13.98 -19.13
CA GLY A 179 12.05 -15.14 -18.44
C GLY A 179 13.41 -15.59 -18.99
N GLU A 180 13.87 -15.04 -20.09
CA GLU A 180 15.12 -15.43 -20.77
C GLU A 180 16.19 -14.33 -20.65
N ASN A 181 15.84 -13.10 -20.98
CA ASN A 181 16.75 -11.96 -20.97
C ASN A 181 16.67 -11.23 -19.61
N TRP A 182 17.84 -11.07 -18.96
CA TRP A 182 17.94 -10.46 -17.64
C TRP A 182 18.69 -9.15 -17.68
N THR A 183 18.08 -8.12 -17.08
CA THR A 183 18.68 -6.78 -16.94
C THR A 183 19.03 -6.53 -15.48
N GLN A 184 20.29 -6.15 -15.21
CA GLN A 184 20.78 -5.86 -13.87
C GLN A 184 20.14 -4.57 -13.31
N LEU A 185 19.83 -4.60 -12.02
CA LEU A 185 19.40 -3.46 -11.23
C LEU A 185 20.37 -3.24 -10.06
N PRO A 186 20.85 -2.01 -9.84
CA PRO A 186 21.63 -1.68 -8.66
C PRO A 186 20.85 -1.96 -7.36
N GLU A 187 21.53 -2.40 -6.31
CA GLU A 187 20.89 -2.64 -4.99
C GLU A 187 20.28 -1.38 -4.38
N ASN A 188 20.82 -0.21 -4.71
CA ASN A 188 20.31 1.09 -4.26
C ASN A 188 19.22 1.68 -5.17
N THR A 189 18.73 0.93 -6.15
CA THR A 189 17.57 1.32 -6.94
C THR A 189 16.37 1.58 -6.02
N VAL A 190 15.70 2.71 -6.22
CA VAL A 190 14.48 3.04 -5.46
C VAL A 190 13.30 2.27 -6.04
N VAL A 191 12.54 1.62 -5.16
CA VAL A 191 11.35 0.85 -5.55
C VAL A 191 10.16 1.19 -4.67
N SER A 192 8.98 1.06 -5.23
CA SER A 192 7.71 1.11 -4.52
C SER A 192 7.34 -0.26 -3.94
N MET A 193 6.83 -0.25 -2.70
CA MET A 193 6.13 -1.35 -2.07
C MET A 193 4.66 -0.99 -1.79
N ASN A 194 4.09 -0.07 -2.59
CA ASN A 194 2.70 0.41 -2.44
C ASN A 194 2.38 1.09 -1.11
N MET A 195 3.33 1.86 -0.56
CA MET A 195 3.06 2.76 0.56
C MET A 195 2.96 4.19 0.04
N TRP A 196 1.73 4.68 -0.11
CA TRP A 196 1.41 5.97 -0.70
C TRP A 196 0.73 6.88 0.30
N GLY A 197 0.99 8.18 0.20
CA GLY A 197 0.34 9.22 1.00
C GLY A 197 -0.35 10.24 0.11
N PHE A 198 -1.56 10.59 0.48
CA PHE A 198 -2.44 11.50 -0.26
C PHE A 198 -3.03 12.57 0.65
N THR A 199 -3.21 13.75 0.10
CA THR A 199 -4.07 14.78 0.66
C THR A 199 -5.54 14.47 0.36
N THR A 200 -6.46 15.14 1.04
CA THR A 200 -7.92 14.92 0.86
C THR A 200 -8.41 15.18 -0.55
N ASP A 201 -7.75 16.08 -1.29
CA ASP A 201 -8.12 16.40 -2.66
C ASP A 201 -8.05 15.18 -3.60
N PHE A 202 -7.23 14.18 -3.28
CA PHE A 202 -7.20 12.92 -4.03
C PHE A 202 -8.58 12.24 -4.10
N LEU A 203 -9.36 12.29 -3.01
CA LEU A 203 -10.69 11.69 -2.96
C LEU A 203 -11.73 12.41 -3.82
N THR A 204 -11.47 13.66 -4.22
CA THR A 204 -12.32 14.42 -5.12
C THR A 204 -12.00 14.15 -6.59
N GLU A 205 -10.77 13.69 -6.87
CA GLU A 205 -10.30 13.33 -8.20
C GLU A 205 -10.60 11.86 -8.58
N LEU A 206 -11.01 11.03 -7.60
CA LEU A 206 -11.46 9.66 -7.80
C LEU A 206 -12.92 9.62 -8.28
#